data_61979c56ba1379ee83f8e531db1db7ce
#
_entry.id   61979c56ba1379ee83f8e531db1db7ce
#
_cell.length_a   1.000
_cell.length_b   1.000
_cell.length_c   1.000
_cell.angle_alpha   90.00
_cell.angle_beta   90.00
_cell.angle_gamma   90.00
#
_symmetry.space_group_name_H-M   'P 1'
#
loop_
_entity.id
_entity.type
_entity.pdbx_description
1 polymer ?
#
loop_
_entity_poly.entity_id
_entity_poly.type
_entity_poly.pdbx_seq_one_letter_code
_entity_poly.pdbx_strand_id
1 'polypeptide(L)'
;MQSNGYQSGFGNEFASEALPGTLPEGRNSPQRVAHGLYAEQLSGTAFTAPRHQNRRSWLYRIRPAAMHGPFELLPQANLHNDFDTGPVTPDQLRWSPLPLPEAPTDFVAGLVTMAGNGSPAAQSGIGIHLYAANRDMQGRYFYDADGELLIVPQQGRLHIETELGV
;
A
#
# COMPACT_ATOMS: atom_id res chain seq x y z
N MET A 1 -11.71 -13.51 14.83
CA MET A 1 -11.40 -12.28 14.10
C MET A 1 -12.72 -11.72 13.62
N GLN A 2 -13.12 -10.53 14.07
CA GLN A 2 -14.24 -9.81 13.46
C GLN A 2 -13.76 -9.39 12.06
N SER A 3 -14.55 -9.68 11.04
CA SER A 3 -14.26 -9.18 9.70
C SER A 3 -14.41 -7.65 9.74
N ASN A 4 -13.36 -6.94 9.44
CA ASN A 4 -13.43 -5.50 9.22
C ASN A 4 -14.22 -5.25 7.93
N GLY A 5 -15.55 -5.15 8.07
CA GLY A 5 -16.42 -4.83 6.95
C GLY A 5 -16.32 -3.36 6.57
N TYR A 6 -16.48 -3.07 5.29
CA TYR A 6 -16.65 -1.69 4.84
C TYR A 6 -18.01 -1.14 5.28
N GLN A 7 -18.02 0.11 5.72
CA GLN A 7 -19.25 0.85 6.04
C GLN A 7 -19.44 1.95 5.01
N SER A 8 -20.68 2.17 4.58
CA SER A 8 -21.02 3.34 3.77
C SER A 8 -21.12 4.57 4.67
N GLY A 9 -20.42 5.62 4.32
CA GLY A 9 -20.38 6.87 5.08
C GLY A 9 -20.64 8.07 4.19
N PHE A 10 -20.73 9.21 4.79
CA PHE A 10 -21.09 10.52 4.30
C PHE A 10 -20.33 10.92 3.00
N GLY A 11 -20.90 10.63 1.84
CA GLY A 11 -20.25 10.85 0.56
C GLY A 11 -19.06 9.96 0.28
N ASN A 12 -18.80 8.98 1.14
CA ASN A 12 -17.76 7.98 0.95
C ASN A 12 -18.34 6.79 0.19
N GLU A 13 -17.53 6.20 -0.66
CA GLU A 13 -17.88 4.95 -1.34
C GLU A 13 -17.77 3.76 -0.38
N PHE A 14 -16.85 3.84 0.56
CA PHE A 14 -16.64 2.85 1.61
C PHE A 14 -16.06 3.47 2.87
N ALA A 15 -16.24 2.81 3.99
CA ALA A 15 -15.62 3.14 5.26
C ALA A 15 -15.39 1.87 6.07
N SER A 16 -14.37 1.87 6.93
CA SER A 16 -14.08 0.78 7.84
C SER A 16 -13.58 1.31 9.18
N GLU A 17 -13.84 0.58 10.25
CA GLU A 17 -13.36 0.91 11.58
C GLU A 17 -12.83 -0.33 12.31
N ALA A 18 -11.68 -0.19 12.97
CA ALA A 18 -11.14 -1.25 13.82
C ALA A 18 -11.84 -1.33 15.18
N LEU A 19 -12.35 -0.20 15.66
CA LEU A 19 -13.12 -0.09 16.91
C LEU A 19 -14.51 0.43 16.59
N PRO A 20 -15.57 -0.27 16.98
CA PRO A 20 -16.94 0.17 16.75
C PRO A 20 -17.22 1.56 17.29
N GLY A 21 -17.90 2.39 16.53
CA GLY A 21 -18.26 3.75 16.92
C GLY A 21 -17.13 4.77 16.83
N THR A 22 -16.02 4.44 16.20
CA THR A 22 -14.90 5.36 16.01
C THR A 22 -15.15 6.36 14.87
N LEU A 23 -15.78 5.90 13.79
CA LEU A 23 -16.07 6.74 12.65
C LEU A 23 -17.24 7.69 12.93
N PRO A 24 -17.11 8.97 12.54
CA PRO A 24 -18.19 9.94 12.74
C PRO A 24 -19.33 9.70 11.76
N GLU A 25 -20.50 9.42 12.26
CA GLU A 25 -21.69 9.35 11.43
C GLU A 25 -22.17 10.76 11.06
N GLY A 26 -22.43 10.96 9.76
CA GLY A 26 -22.98 12.21 9.26
C GLY A 26 -22.07 13.44 9.36
N ARG A 27 -20.79 13.26 9.58
CA ARG A 27 -19.80 14.35 9.69
C ARG A 27 -18.51 14.03 8.96
N ASN A 28 -17.95 15.02 8.26
CA ASN A 28 -16.67 14.86 7.60
C ASN A 28 -15.47 14.90 8.57
N SER A 29 -15.60 15.64 9.64
CA SER A 29 -14.57 15.76 10.68
C SER A 29 -15.21 16.18 11.98
N PRO A 30 -15.22 15.35 13.02
CA PRO A 30 -15.68 15.76 14.33
C PRO A 30 -14.70 16.71 14.99
N GLN A 31 -15.18 17.71 15.71
CA GLN A 31 -14.31 18.59 16.49
C GLN A 31 -13.63 17.85 17.65
N ARG A 32 -14.26 16.78 18.13
CA ARG A 32 -13.68 15.87 19.12
C ARG A 32 -13.74 14.47 18.54
N VAL A 33 -12.59 13.93 18.25
CA VAL A 33 -12.46 12.57 17.72
C VAL A 33 -12.62 11.57 18.85
N ALA A 34 -13.36 10.49 18.61
CA ALA A 34 -13.50 9.40 19.57
C ALA A 34 -12.13 8.82 19.95
N HIS A 35 -12.02 8.32 21.18
CA HIS A 35 -10.80 7.67 21.70
C HIS A 35 -9.51 8.50 21.63
N GLY A 36 -9.61 9.83 21.49
CA GLY A 36 -8.44 10.70 21.39
C GLY A 36 -7.59 10.47 20.14
N LEU A 37 -8.19 9.94 19.08
CA LEU A 37 -7.49 9.67 17.82
C LEU A 37 -7.12 10.96 17.08
N TYR A 38 -6.10 10.87 16.25
CA TYR A 38 -5.76 11.90 15.29
C TYR A 38 -6.61 11.73 14.01
N ALA A 39 -7.19 12.84 13.55
CA ALA A 39 -7.84 12.89 12.24
C ALA A 39 -6.86 13.43 11.21
N GLU A 40 -6.53 12.63 10.22
CA GLU A 40 -5.64 13.00 9.13
C GLU A 40 -6.34 12.90 7.79
N GLN A 41 -6.06 13.84 6.91
CA GLN A 41 -6.51 13.79 5.51
C GLN A 41 -5.44 13.10 4.67
N LEU A 42 -5.77 11.96 4.10
CA LEU A 42 -4.83 11.16 3.31
C LEU A 42 -4.64 11.73 1.90
N SER A 43 -5.71 12.14 1.26
CA SER A 43 -5.65 12.66 -0.09
C SER A 43 -6.00 14.11 -0.09
N GLY A 44 -5.24 14.90 -0.77
CA GLY A 44 -5.71 16.08 -0.75
C GLY A 44 -5.16 17.23 -1.32
N THR A 45 -5.08 17.20 -2.44
CA THR A 45 -4.79 18.43 -3.11
C THR A 45 -6.06 19.27 -3.14
N ALA A 46 -6.29 19.99 -2.06
CA ALA A 46 -7.35 21.00 -1.99
C ALA A 46 -7.25 22.01 -3.13
N PHE A 47 -6.15 22.01 -3.87
CA PHE A 47 -5.83 22.94 -4.94
C PHE A 47 -5.94 22.37 -6.36
N THR A 48 -6.16 21.07 -6.52
CA THR A 48 -6.12 20.42 -7.83
C THR A 48 -7.48 20.09 -8.42
N ALA A 49 -8.53 20.18 -7.61
CA ALA A 49 -9.90 19.91 -8.08
C ALA A 49 -10.88 20.86 -7.40
N PRO A 50 -11.99 21.21 -8.06
CA PRO A 50 -13.11 21.91 -7.44
C PRO A 50 -13.61 21.16 -6.21
N ARG A 51 -14.07 21.88 -5.20
CA ARG A 51 -14.48 21.33 -3.91
C ARG A 51 -15.49 20.19 -4.03
N HIS A 52 -16.43 20.26 -4.96
CA HIS A 52 -17.44 19.25 -5.19
C HIS A 52 -16.91 17.98 -5.87
N GLN A 53 -15.73 18.06 -6.47
CA GLN A 53 -15.05 16.93 -7.11
C GLN A 53 -13.89 16.40 -6.28
N ASN A 54 -13.49 17.13 -5.24
CA ASN A 54 -12.36 16.76 -4.40
C ASN A 54 -12.80 15.68 -3.40
N ARG A 55 -12.54 14.44 -3.74
CA ARG A 55 -12.75 13.29 -2.84
C ARG A 55 -11.65 13.28 -1.81
N ARG A 56 -12.05 13.20 -0.55
CA ARG A 56 -11.13 13.22 0.59
C ARG A 56 -11.30 11.94 1.38
N SER A 57 -10.18 11.31 1.73
CA SER A 57 -10.14 10.23 2.69
C SER A 57 -9.64 10.76 4.03
N TRP A 58 -10.39 10.49 5.08
CA TRP A 58 -10.00 10.81 6.44
C TRP A 58 -9.63 9.55 7.18
N LEU A 59 -8.49 9.59 7.85
CA LEU A 59 -7.98 8.51 8.68
C LEU A 59 -7.98 8.95 10.13
N TYR A 60 -8.46 8.10 10.99
CA TYR A 60 -8.48 8.31 12.44
C TYR A 60 -7.46 7.35 13.06
N ARG A 61 -6.33 7.89 13.47
CA ARG A 61 -5.16 7.11 13.88
C ARG A 61 -4.83 7.31 15.35
N ILE A 62 -4.24 6.31 15.97
CA ILE A 62 -3.69 6.41 17.33
C ILE A 62 -2.50 7.38 17.36
N ARG A 63 -1.70 7.40 16.31
CA ARG A 63 -0.56 8.30 16.15
C ARG A 63 -0.64 9.01 14.80
N PRO A 64 -0.30 10.30 14.74
CA PRO A 64 -0.21 10.99 13.45
C PRO A 64 0.87 10.37 12.57
N ALA A 65 0.67 10.41 11.24
CA ALA A 65 1.61 9.85 10.28
C ALA A 65 3.01 10.48 10.39
N ALA A 66 3.09 11.74 10.81
CA ALA A 66 4.36 12.42 11.03
C ALA A 66 5.17 11.91 12.25
N MET A 67 4.55 11.16 13.15
CA MET A 67 5.23 10.55 14.32
C MET A 67 5.86 9.20 13.95
N HIS A 68 6.82 9.21 13.07
CA HIS A 68 7.62 8.03 12.74
C HIS A 68 9.10 8.27 13.08
N GLY A 69 9.84 7.19 13.28
CA GLY A 69 11.29 7.24 13.38
C GLY A 69 11.96 7.60 12.04
N PRO A 70 13.27 7.81 12.02
CA PRO A 70 13.99 7.95 10.77
C PRO A 70 13.74 6.77 9.83
N PHE A 71 13.64 7.05 8.54
CA PHE A 71 13.60 5.98 7.55
C PHE A 71 15.00 5.39 7.39
N GLU A 72 15.06 4.08 7.32
CA GLU A 72 16.28 3.34 7.07
C GLU A 72 16.16 2.59 5.75
N LEU A 73 17.29 2.47 5.05
CA LEU A 73 17.32 1.68 3.83
C LEU A 73 17.10 0.20 4.17
N LEU A 74 16.09 -0.41 3.57
CA LEU A 74 15.90 -1.85 3.63
C LEU A 74 16.77 -2.50 2.55
N PRO A 75 17.83 -3.24 2.92
CA PRO A 75 18.65 -3.92 1.94
C PRO A 75 17.84 -5.07 1.31
N GLN A 76 17.43 -4.87 0.07
CA GLN A 76 16.73 -5.88 -0.73
C GLN A 76 17.43 -6.04 -2.06
N ALA A 77 18.25 -7.08 -2.17
CA ALA A 77 19.07 -7.33 -3.35
C ALA A 77 18.27 -7.63 -4.63
N ASN A 78 17.03 -8.07 -4.48
CA ASN A 78 16.20 -8.52 -5.59
C ASN A 78 15.11 -7.53 -6.01
N LEU A 79 14.98 -6.40 -5.32
CA LEU A 79 14.00 -5.37 -5.63
C LEU A 79 14.70 -4.13 -6.20
N HIS A 80 14.36 -3.78 -7.44
CA HIS A 80 14.97 -2.68 -8.17
C HIS A 80 13.90 -1.74 -8.71
N ASN A 81 14.22 -0.47 -8.76
CA ASN A 81 13.41 0.60 -9.36
C ASN A 81 14.16 1.34 -10.47
N ASP A 82 15.35 0.89 -10.81
CA ASP A 82 16.15 1.38 -11.92
C ASP A 82 16.31 0.26 -12.95
N PHE A 83 15.73 0.48 -14.13
CA PHE A 83 15.65 -0.51 -15.20
C PHE A 83 16.66 -0.29 -16.31
N ASP A 84 17.44 0.80 -16.23
CA ASP A 84 18.42 1.18 -17.27
C ASP A 84 19.86 0.73 -16.94
N THR A 85 20.04 -0.07 -15.90
CA THR A 85 21.36 -0.43 -15.36
C THR A 85 22.11 -1.54 -16.13
N GLY A 86 21.45 -2.20 -17.07
CA GLY A 86 22.04 -3.34 -17.80
C GLY A 86 22.19 -3.08 -19.28
N PRO A 87 23.13 -3.76 -19.95
CA PRO A 87 23.22 -3.71 -21.40
C PRO A 87 21.96 -4.34 -22.01
N VAL A 88 21.45 -3.71 -23.07
CA VAL A 88 20.37 -4.29 -23.86
C VAL A 88 20.93 -5.52 -24.58
N THR A 89 20.27 -6.66 -24.39
CA THR A 89 20.60 -7.89 -25.11
C THR A 89 19.54 -8.23 -26.13
N PRO A 90 19.89 -8.63 -27.36
CA PRO A 90 18.94 -9.13 -28.34
C PRO A 90 18.51 -10.57 -28.08
N ASP A 91 19.07 -11.22 -27.07
CA ASP A 91 18.81 -12.61 -26.76
C ASP A 91 17.39 -12.82 -26.26
N GLN A 92 16.85 -13.99 -26.54
CA GLN A 92 15.55 -14.38 -26.02
C GLN A 92 15.66 -14.66 -24.52
N LEU A 93 15.02 -13.82 -23.71
CA LEU A 93 15.02 -13.98 -22.26
C LEU A 93 14.05 -15.08 -21.83
N ARG A 94 14.55 -15.97 -21.00
CA ARG A 94 13.76 -17.01 -20.31
C ARG A 94 14.14 -17.08 -18.85
N TRP A 95 13.13 -17.21 -18.01
CA TRP A 95 13.34 -17.38 -16.56
C TRP A 95 12.79 -18.74 -16.14
N SER A 96 13.50 -19.41 -15.27
CA SER A 96 12.96 -20.53 -14.52
C SER A 96 11.92 -20.03 -13.53
N PRO A 97 10.95 -20.88 -13.13
CA PRO A 97 10.02 -20.51 -12.09
C PRO A 97 10.73 -20.04 -10.82
N LEU A 98 10.18 -19.01 -10.17
CA LEU A 98 10.69 -18.55 -8.89
C LEU A 98 10.54 -19.69 -7.85
N PRO A 99 11.60 -20.12 -7.18
CA PRO A 99 11.49 -21.14 -6.16
C PRO A 99 10.68 -20.61 -4.96
N LEU A 100 9.87 -21.47 -4.37
CA LEU A 100 9.19 -21.15 -3.12
C LEU A 100 10.24 -21.01 -2.00
N PRO A 101 10.12 -20.01 -1.13
CA PRO A 101 11.06 -19.82 -0.04
C PRO A 101 10.97 -20.95 0.98
N GLU A 102 12.10 -21.49 1.40
CA GLU A 102 12.19 -22.47 2.50
C GLU A 102 12.16 -21.78 3.86
N ALA A 103 12.79 -20.60 3.96
CA ALA A 103 12.78 -19.79 5.16
C ALA A 103 11.47 -18.96 5.28
N PRO A 104 11.05 -18.57 6.48
CA PRO A 104 9.91 -17.70 6.67
C PRO A 104 10.09 -16.37 5.94
N THR A 105 9.32 -16.16 4.88
CA THR A 105 9.43 -15.03 3.97
C THR A 105 8.06 -14.36 3.81
N ASP A 106 7.96 -13.09 4.15
CA ASP A 106 6.74 -12.33 3.95
C ASP A 106 6.70 -11.67 2.55
N PHE A 107 5.60 -10.96 2.27
CA PHE A 107 5.35 -10.34 0.96
C PHE A 107 6.52 -9.46 0.49
N VAL A 108 6.97 -8.54 1.34
CA VAL A 108 8.04 -7.59 0.97
C VAL A 108 9.37 -8.30 0.75
N ALA A 109 9.71 -9.22 1.66
CA ALA A 109 10.95 -9.98 1.55
C ALA A 109 10.96 -10.94 0.35
N GLY A 110 9.78 -11.36 -0.09
CA GLY A 110 9.61 -12.27 -1.23
C GLY A 110 9.48 -11.62 -2.59
N LEU A 111 9.56 -10.28 -2.67
CA LEU A 111 9.49 -9.55 -3.94
C LEU A 111 10.79 -9.68 -4.74
N VAL A 112 10.64 -9.93 -6.04
CA VAL A 112 11.74 -9.98 -7.02
C VAL A 112 11.34 -9.19 -8.25
N THR A 113 12.14 -8.21 -8.63
CA THR A 113 11.93 -7.44 -9.85
C THR A 113 12.30 -8.26 -11.08
N MET A 114 11.38 -8.38 -12.01
CA MET A 114 11.57 -9.13 -13.26
C MET A 114 11.84 -8.23 -14.44
N ALA A 115 11.11 -7.14 -14.55
CA ALA A 115 11.22 -6.21 -15.67
C ALA A 115 10.58 -4.88 -15.30
N GLY A 116 10.87 -3.87 -16.09
CA GLY A 116 10.24 -2.57 -15.95
C GLY A 116 10.78 -1.57 -16.95
N ASN A 117 10.22 -0.39 -16.91
CA ASN A 117 10.70 0.78 -17.62
C ASN A 117 10.36 2.05 -16.85
N GLY A 118 11.03 3.14 -17.19
CA GLY A 118 10.86 4.40 -16.52
C GLY A 118 11.57 4.47 -15.18
N SER A 119 11.27 5.49 -14.40
CA SER A 119 11.84 5.67 -13.08
C SER A 119 10.95 6.54 -12.20
N PRO A 120 11.08 6.47 -10.86
CA PRO A 120 10.39 7.38 -9.94
C PRO A 120 10.70 8.86 -10.22
N ALA A 121 11.91 9.18 -10.65
CA ALA A 121 12.31 10.55 -10.99
C ALA A 121 11.58 11.08 -12.23
N ALA A 122 11.27 10.22 -13.20
CA ALA A 122 10.48 10.57 -14.37
C ALA A 122 8.96 10.57 -14.10
N GLN A 123 8.54 10.11 -12.94
CA GLN A 123 7.13 9.96 -12.56
C GLN A 123 6.32 9.18 -13.59
N SER A 124 6.94 8.21 -14.23
CA SER A 124 6.32 7.38 -15.26
C SER A 124 7.04 6.04 -15.38
N GLY A 125 6.31 5.04 -15.78
CA GLY A 125 6.84 3.72 -16.01
C GLY A 125 5.98 2.61 -15.44
N ILE A 126 6.47 1.39 -15.59
CA ILE A 126 5.87 0.17 -15.05
C ILE A 126 6.98 -0.70 -14.46
N GLY A 127 6.77 -1.21 -13.26
CA GLY A 127 7.56 -2.29 -12.67
C GLY A 127 6.77 -3.59 -12.66
N ILE A 128 7.41 -4.68 -13.03
CA ILE A 128 6.84 -6.03 -12.96
C ILE A 128 7.65 -6.83 -11.97
N HIS A 129 6.98 -7.28 -10.94
CA HIS A 129 7.59 -8.03 -9.86
C HIS A 129 6.90 -9.39 -9.69
N LEU A 130 7.65 -10.38 -9.30
CA LEU A 130 7.13 -11.62 -8.76
C LEU A 130 7.21 -11.58 -7.24
N TYR A 131 6.34 -12.32 -6.57
CA TYR A 131 6.46 -12.53 -5.14
C TYR A 131 6.22 -14.00 -4.78
N ALA A 132 6.95 -14.46 -3.78
CA ALA A 132 6.72 -15.75 -3.16
C ALA A 132 6.81 -15.56 -1.64
N ALA A 133 5.68 -15.75 -0.96
CA ALA A 133 5.57 -15.55 0.47
C ALA A 133 5.00 -16.81 1.13
N ASN A 134 5.55 -17.18 2.28
CA ASN A 134 5.09 -18.30 3.09
C ASN A 134 4.82 -17.89 4.54
N ARG A 135 4.81 -16.60 4.83
CA ARG A 135 4.55 -16.01 6.15
C ARG A 135 3.79 -14.70 6.02
N ASP A 136 2.89 -14.43 6.96
CA ASP A 136 2.21 -13.14 7.06
C ASP A 136 3.18 -12.04 7.48
N MET A 137 2.87 -10.80 7.07
CA MET A 137 3.53 -9.60 7.58
C MET A 137 3.05 -9.36 9.01
N GLN A 138 3.97 -9.39 9.97
CA GLN A 138 3.67 -9.16 11.37
C GLN A 138 4.46 -7.97 11.92
N GLY A 139 3.74 -7.03 12.57
CA GLY A 139 4.34 -5.83 13.15
C GLY A 139 4.90 -4.84 12.13
N ARG A 140 4.59 -5.00 10.87
CA ARG A 140 4.99 -4.10 9.79
C ARG A 140 3.95 -4.04 8.69
N TYR A 141 3.99 -2.98 7.91
CA TYR A 141 3.15 -2.79 6.74
C TYR A 141 3.97 -2.35 5.54
N PHE A 142 3.41 -2.49 4.38
CA PHE A 142 3.97 -2.03 3.12
C PHE A 142 3.24 -0.74 2.69
N TYR A 143 3.98 0.19 2.14
CA TYR A 143 3.47 1.44 1.63
C TYR A 143 4.11 1.75 0.28
N ASP A 144 3.29 1.94 -0.74
CA ASP A 144 3.69 2.40 -2.06
C ASP A 144 3.31 3.88 -2.18
N ALA A 145 4.32 4.73 -2.27
CA ALA A 145 4.15 6.18 -2.19
C ALA A 145 4.03 6.88 -3.55
N ASP A 146 4.43 6.22 -4.62
CA ASP A 146 4.63 6.84 -5.92
C ASP A 146 3.93 6.13 -7.09
N GLY A 147 3.12 5.11 -6.80
CA GLY A 147 2.45 4.36 -7.84
C GLY A 147 1.14 3.70 -7.43
N GLU A 148 0.58 2.98 -8.36
CA GLU A 148 -0.55 2.08 -8.16
C GLU A 148 -0.04 0.64 -8.18
N LEU A 149 -0.62 -0.21 -7.35
CA LEU A 149 -0.22 -1.60 -7.22
C LEU A 149 -1.35 -2.55 -7.62
N LEU A 150 -1.09 -3.39 -8.61
CA LEU A 150 -1.95 -4.52 -8.95
C LEU A 150 -1.31 -5.82 -8.47
N ILE A 151 -1.98 -6.55 -7.60
CA ILE A 151 -1.52 -7.84 -7.07
C ILE A 151 -2.35 -8.95 -7.69
N VAL A 152 -1.69 -9.89 -8.37
CA VAL A 152 -2.34 -11.03 -9.02
C VAL A 152 -1.81 -12.33 -8.42
N PRO A 153 -2.53 -12.98 -7.50
CA PRO A 153 -2.09 -14.24 -6.93
C PRO A 153 -2.19 -15.37 -7.96
N GLN A 154 -1.11 -16.10 -8.16
CA GLN A 154 -1.08 -17.30 -8.99
C GLN A 154 -1.48 -18.53 -8.19
N GLN A 155 -1.04 -18.62 -6.93
CA GLN A 155 -1.30 -19.73 -6.03
C GLN A 155 -1.60 -19.19 -4.63
N GLY A 156 -2.55 -19.81 -3.96
CA GLY A 156 -2.96 -19.42 -2.61
C GLY A 156 -4.02 -18.33 -2.59
N ARG A 157 -4.22 -17.76 -1.41
CA ARG A 157 -5.17 -16.68 -1.15
C ARG A 157 -4.48 -15.62 -0.32
N LEU A 158 -4.65 -14.37 -0.71
CA LEU A 158 -4.20 -13.22 0.05
C LEU A 158 -5.33 -12.69 0.93
N HIS A 159 -5.00 -12.27 2.12
CA HIS A 159 -5.82 -11.44 2.98
C HIS A 159 -5.07 -10.12 3.16
N ILE A 160 -5.60 -9.06 2.57
CA ILE A 160 -4.91 -7.78 2.52
C ILE A 160 -5.71 -6.79 3.33
N GLU A 161 -5.12 -6.32 4.42
CA GLU A 161 -5.67 -5.25 5.24
C GLU A 161 -5.09 -3.92 4.80
N THR A 162 -5.94 -2.97 4.46
CA THR A 162 -5.55 -1.63 4.01
C THR A 162 -6.09 -0.58 4.95
N GLU A 163 -5.65 0.65 4.80
CA GLU A 163 -6.23 1.79 5.51
C GLU A 163 -7.71 2.03 5.18
N LEU A 164 -8.17 1.46 4.09
CA LEU A 164 -9.55 1.60 3.60
C LEU A 164 -10.41 0.36 3.90
N GLY A 165 -9.85 -0.66 4.53
CA GLY A 165 -10.49 -1.92 4.88
C GLY A 165 -9.81 -3.14 4.26
N VAL A 166 -10.55 -4.22 4.14
CA VAL A 166 -10.06 -5.53 3.70
C VAL A 166 -10.57 -5.87 2.33
#